data_effd181d9119da6a58f92d3a0622db3e
#
_entry.id   effd181d9119da6a58f92d3a0622db3e
#
_cell.length_a   1.000
_cell.length_b   1.000
_cell.length_c   1.000
_cell.angle_alpha   90.00
_cell.angle_beta   90.00
_cell.angle_gamma   90.00
#
_symmetry.space_group_name_H-M   'P 1'
#
loop_
_entity.id
_entity.type
_entity.pdbx_description
1 polymer ?
#
loop_
_entity_poly.entity_id
_entity_poly.type
_entity_poly.pdbx_seq_one_letter_code
_entity_poly.pdbx_strand_id
1 'polypeptide(L)'
;MNDNQELGQKIKTLRLSEKLTLVECSEITGLSVGFLSQIENGKTSIAIDNLQLLADCFEVEMSYFFESDSRKKDVVVKRTWNRMGAKKGDKIFCASLTDEASDMNMLPEILTLFPGETLEKKHNAWVGDVFFYVIDGIFTLETGGEIHEMYPSDAAHFYANEGYTYWNASPFVTHVLFAKKKSVEGGKS
;
A
#
# COMPACT_ATOMS: atom_id res chain seq x y z
N MET A 1 5.06 -23.19 6.55
CA MET A 1 6.47 -23.14 6.15
C MET A 1 7.24 -22.81 7.41
N ASN A 2 8.44 -23.36 7.59
CA ASN A 2 9.27 -23.06 8.76
C ASN A 2 9.96 -21.71 8.51
N ASP A 3 10.11 -20.86 9.53
CA ASP A 3 10.69 -19.50 9.42
C ASP A 3 12.05 -19.47 8.69
N ASN A 4 12.86 -20.52 8.88
CA ASN A 4 14.13 -20.68 8.17
C ASN A 4 13.97 -20.92 6.66
N GLN A 5 12.89 -21.54 6.21
CA GLN A 5 12.62 -21.73 4.78
C GLN A 5 12.20 -20.43 4.11
N GLU A 6 11.43 -19.61 4.83
CA GLU A 6 10.99 -18.32 4.32
C GLU A 6 12.15 -17.35 4.19
N LEU A 7 12.99 -17.26 5.21
CA LEU A 7 14.21 -16.45 5.21
C LEU A 7 15.19 -16.92 4.11
N GLY A 8 15.41 -18.23 3.98
CA GLY A 8 16.28 -18.79 2.97
C GLY A 8 15.81 -18.46 1.54
N GLN A 9 14.49 -18.50 1.30
CA GLN A 9 13.94 -18.16 -0.01
C GLN A 9 14.10 -16.67 -0.32
N LYS A 10 13.99 -15.77 0.67
CA LYS A 10 14.27 -14.34 0.49
C LYS A 10 15.71 -14.08 0.10
N ILE A 11 16.64 -14.68 0.84
CA ILE A 11 18.09 -14.57 0.55
C ILE A 11 18.38 -15.02 -0.88
N LYS A 12 17.81 -16.17 -1.29
CA LYS A 12 17.97 -16.68 -2.66
C LYS A 12 17.39 -15.74 -3.71
N THR A 13 16.23 -15.17 -3.45
CA THR A 13 15.56 -14.25 -4.38
C THR A 13 16.40 -12.97 -4.57
N LEU A 14 16.91 -12.37 -3.48
CA LEU A 14 17.80 -11.22 -3.56
C LEU A 14 19.07 -11.53 -4.33
N ARG A 15 19.76 -12.62 -4.01
CA ARG A 15 20.97 -13.00 -4.73
C ARG A 15 20.73 -13.13 -6.24
N LEU A 16 19.61 -13.75 -6.64
CA LEU A 16 19.25 -13.90 -8.05
C LEU A 16 18.87 -12.57 -8.71
N SER A 17 18.21 -11.64 -7.99
CA SER A 17 17.92 -10.30 -8.51
C SER A 17 19.18 -9.48 -8.77
N GLU A 18 20.18 -9.63 -7.90
CA GLU A 18 21.53 -9.04 -8.09
C GLU A 18 22.39 -9.80 -9.08
N LYS A 19 21.85 -10.88 -9.68
CA LYS A 19 22.55 -11.75 -10.65
C LYS A 19 23.83 -12.41 -10.12
N LEU A 20 23.93 -12.57 -8.80
CA LEU A 20 25.07 -13.19 -8.16
C LEU A 20 24.94 -14.72 -8.14
N THR A 21 26.05 -15.40 -8.40
CA THR A 21 26.19 -16.84 -8.12
C THR A 21 26.46 -17.05 -6.63
N LEU A 22 26.31 -18.28 -6.14
CA LEU A 22 26.68 -18.63 -4.76
C LEU A 22 28.19 -18.42 -4.50
N VAL A 23 29.03 -18.57 -5.52
CA VAL A 23 30.47 -18.35 -5.43
C VAL A 23 30.78 -16.87 -5.24
N GLU A 24 30.22 -16.00 -6.08
CA GLU A 24 30.39 -14.55 -5.97
C GLU A 24 29.88 -14.01 -4.65
N CYS A 25 28.69 -14.45 -4.21
CA CYS A 25 28.16 -14.09 -2.89
C CYS A 25 29.08 -14.56 -1.75
N SER A 26 29.70 -15.76 -1.87
CA SER A 26 30.68 -16.28 -0.92
C SER A 26 31.94 -15.41 -0.87
N GLU A 27 32.42 -14.94 -2.00
CA GLU A 27 33.61 -14.08 -2.10
C GLU A 27 33.38 -12.70 -1.47
N ILE A 28 32.17 -12.12 -1.65
CA ILE A 28 31.81 -10.82 -1.10
C ILE A 28 31.58 -10.90 0.42
N THR A 29 30.83 -11.92 0.88
CA THR A 29 30.42 -12.02 2.28
C THR A 29 31.42 -12.75 3.18
N GLY A 30 32.36 -13.53 2.61
CA GLY A 30 33.22 -14.42 3.35
C GLY A 30 32.53 -15.69 3.89
N LEU A 31 31.25 -15.88 3.62
CA LEU A 31 30.51 -17.09 4.00
C LEU A 31 30.78 -18.20 3.00
N SER A 32 30.92 -19.46 3.48
CA SER A 32 31.18 -20.57 2.56
C SER A 32 30.02 -20.85 1.62
N VAL A 33 30.30 -21.27 0.39
CA VAL A 33 29.28 -21.65 -0.61
C VAL A 33 28.32 -22.72 -0.06
N GLY A 34 28.84 -23.70 0.69
CA GLY A 34 28.04 -24.75 1.31
C GLY A 34 27.06 -24.19 2.36
N PHE A 35 27.50 -23.24 3.18
CA PHE A 35 26.67 -22.59 4.19
C PHE A 35 25.56 -21.73 3.54
N LEU A 36 25.91 -20.92 2.52
CA LEU A 36 24.94 -20.16 1.75
C LEU A 36 23.88 -21.06 1.12
N SER A 37 24.29 -22.17 0.52
CA SER A 37 23.36 -23.16 -0.05
C SER A 37 22.44 -23.77 1.00
N GLN A 38 22.94 -24.07 2.20
CA GLN A 38 22.13 -24.62 3.29
C GLN A 38 21.09 -23.60 3.81
N ILE A 39 21.49 -22.33 3.93
CA ILE A 39 20.60 -21.24 4.33
C ILE A 39 19.50 -21.05 3.29
N GLU A 40 19.85 -20.91 2.01
CA GLU A 40 18.86 -20.70 0.94
C GLU A 40 17.85 -21.84 0.82
N ASN A 41 18.24 -23.05 1.22
CA ASN A 41 17.34 -24.21 1.25
C ASN A 41 16.62 -24.40 2.62
N GLY A 42 16.81 -23.47 3.56
CA GLY A 42 16.17 -23.55 4.89
C GLY A 42 16.63 -24.71 5.76
N LYS A 43 17.81 -25.28 5.46
CA LYS A 43 18.36 -26.44 6.15
C LYS A 43 19.17 -26.09 7.40
N THR A 44 19.51 -24.83 7.57
CA THR A 44 20.22 -24.31 8.74
C THR A 44 19.69 -22.91 9.12
N SER A 45 19.90 -22.54 10.38
CA SER A 45 19.64 -21.17 10.84
C SER A 45 20.87 -20.28 10.55
N ILE A 46 20.65 -18.98 10.47
CA ILE A 46 21.69 -17.99 10.29
C ILE A 46 21.79 -17.10 11.54
N ALA A 47 23.01 -16.84 11.99
CA ALA A 47 23.25 -15.87 13.04
C ALA A 47 23.05 -14.42 12.52
N ILE A 48 22.68 -13.50 13.41
CA ILE A 48 22.38 -12.10 13.06
C ILE A 48 23.57 -11.45 12.36
N ASP A 49 24.79 -11.70 12.85
CA ASP A 49 26.01 -11.14 12.24
C ASP A 49 26.21 -11.58 10.78
N ASN A 50 25.93 -12.84 10.50
CA ASN A 50 26.01 -13.36 9.13
C ASN A 50 24.87 -12.83 8.24
N LEU A 51 23.72 -12.58 8.83
CA LEU A 51 22.58 -11.97 8.12
C LEU A 51 22.89 -10.50 7.76
N GLN A 52 23.64 -9.77 8.63
CA GLN A 52 24.12 -8.42 8.33
C GLN A 52 25.08 -8.41 7.14
N LEU A 53 26.00 -9.37 7.05
CA LEU A 53 26.90 -9.50 5.88
C LEU A 53 26.12 -9.68 4.57
N LEU A 54 24.99 -10.41 4.63
CA LEU A 54 24.13 -10.58 3.46
C LEU A 54 23.33 -9.30 3.15
N ALA A 55 22.86 -8.57 4.19
CA ALA A 55 22.20 -7.29 4.02
C ALA A 55 23.10 -6.29 3.31
N ASP A 56 24.35 -6.19 3.77
CA ASP A 56 25.37 -5.31 3.18
C ASP A 56 25.71 -5.73 1.74
N CYS A 57 25.82 -7.04 1.50
CA CYS A 57 26.09 -7.59 0.16
C CYS A 57 25.00 -7.27 -0.87
N PHE A 58 23.75 -7.24 -0.42
CA PHE A 58 22.58 -6.98 -1.28
C PHE A 58 22.09 -5.52 -1.20
N GLU A 59 22.79 -4.66 -0.49
CA GLU A 59 22.45 -3.25 -0.29
C GLU A 59 21.01 -3.04 0.24
N VAL A 60 20.55 -3.90 1.17
CA VAL A 60 19.25 -3.82 1.80
C VAL A 60 19.36 -3.59 3.31
N GLU A 61 18.34 -2.99 3.91
CA GLU A 61 18.22 -2.89 5.35
C GLU A 61 18.02 -4.27 6.00
N MET A 62 18.58 -4.50 7.17
CA MET A 62 18.40 -5.74 7.94
C MET A 62 16.91 -6.08 8.15
N SER A 63 16.05 -5.05 8.31
CA SER A 63 14.59 -5.16 8.45
C SER A 63 13.95 -5.94 7.31
N TYR A 64 14.49 -5.86 6.09
CA TYR A 64 14.00 -6.58 4.92
C TYR A 64 13.86 -8.09 5.15
N PHE A 65 14.79 -8.70 5.87
CA PHE A 65 14.74 -10.14 6.15
C PHE A 65 13.66 -10.53 7.15
N PHE A 66 13.28 -9.60 8.02
CA PHE A 66 12.26 -9.81 9.07
C PHE A 66 10.88 -9.32 8.66
N GLU A 67 10.81 -8.48 7.63
CA GLU A 67 9.51 -8.21 7.03
C GLU A 67 8.94 -9.56 6.61
N SER A 68 7.83 -9.94 7.22
CA SER A 68 7.10 -11.09 6.72
C SER A 68 6.85 -10.81 5.25
N ASP A 69 7.27 -11.74 4.38
CA ASP A 69 6.78 -11.78 3.02
C ASP A 69 5.26 -11.91 3.15
N SER A 70 4.58 -10.80 3.38
CA SER A 70 3.16 -10.67 3.15
C SER A 70 3.02 -10.79 1.64
N ARG A 71 3.43 -12.02 1.15
CA ARG A 71 3.14 -12.45 -0.22
C ARG A 71 1.78 -11.91 -0.48
N LYS A 72 1.68 -11.06 -1.47
CA LYS A 72 0.44 -10.52 -1.98
C LYS A 72 -0.65 -11.49 -1.62
N LYS A 73 -1.39 -11.21 -0.55
CA LYS A 73 -2.56 -12.02 -0.28
C LYS A 73 -3.34 -11.85 -1.56
N ASP A 74 -3.40 -12.88 -2.39
CA ASP A 74 -4.05 -12.81 -3.69
C ASP A 74 -5.45 -12.25 -3.56
N VAL A 75 -6.02 -12.38 -2.35
CA VAL A 75 -7.31 -11.81 -1.98
C VAL A 75 -7.26 -11.29 -0.54
N VAL A 76 -7.63 -10.03 -0.36
CA VAL A 76 -7.89 -9.40 0.95
C VAL A 76 -9.39 -9.27 1.14
N VAL A 77 -9.94 -9.97 2.15
CA VAL A 77 -11.35 -9.83 2.53
C VAL A 77 -11.43 -9.11 3.86
N LYS A 78 -11.85 -7.84 3.84
CA LYS A 78 -12.08 -7.05 5.05
C LYS A 78 -13.57 -7.05 5.41
N ARG A 79 -13.91 -7.66 6.54
CA ARG A 79 -15.29 -7.74 7.01
C ARG A 79 -15.74 -6.41 7.62
N THR A 80 -17.04 -6.14 7.58
CA THR A 80 -17.62 -4.87 8.07
C THR A 80 -17.21 -4.55 9.51
N TRP A 81 -17.18 -5.53 10.41
CA TRP A 81 -16.79 -5.33 11.81
C TRP A 81 -15.28 -5.02 12.02
N ASN A 82 -14.44 -5.25 11.01
CA ASN A 82 -13.01 -4.91 11.06
C ASN A 82 -12.72 -3.54 10.44
N ARG A 83 -13.75 -2.82 10.01
CA ARG A 83 -13.58 -1.47 9.44
C ARG A 83 -13.49 -0.45 10.56
N MET A 84 -12.29 0.00 10.84
CA MET A 84 -12.09 1.17 11.68
C MET A 84 -12.25 2.41 10.79
N GLY A 85 -13.33 3.17 11.00
CA GLY A 85 -13.52 4.45 10.32
C GLY A 85 -12.68 5.52 10.99
N ALA A 86 -11.93 6.28 10.21
CA ALA A 86 -11.27 7.50 10.67
C ALA A 86 -12.13 8.72 10.31
N LYS A 87 -12.24 9.67 11.25
CA LYS A 87 -12.90 10.96 11.00
C LYS A 87 -11.96 11.81 10.15
N LYS A 88 -12.40 12.24 8.97
CA LYS A 88 -11.64 13.07 8.04
C LYS A 88 -12.24 14.48 7.95
N GLY A 89 -12.32 15.19 9.08
CA GLY A 89 -13.08 16.43 9.22
C GLY A 89 -14.27 16.26 10.15
N ASP A 90 -15.11 17.28 10.32
CA ASP A 90 -16.19 17.21 11.29
C ASP A 90 -17.36 16.31 10.87
N LYS A 91 -17.61 16.17 9.57
CA LYS A 91 -18.74 15.42 9.02
C LYS A 91 -18.39 14.50 7.84
N ILE A 92 -17.14 14.05 7.75
CA ILE A 92 -16.72 13.02 6.80
C ILE A 92 -16.03 11.90 7.55
N PHE A 93 -16.52 10.70 7.32
CA PHE A 93 -15.92 9.47 7.81
C PHE A 93 -15.36 8.68 6.64
N CYS A 94 -14.17 8.15 6.82
CA CYS A 94 -13.44 7.36 5.85
C CYS A 94 -13.21 5.97 6.43
N ALA A 95 -13.70 4.94 5.77
CA ALA A 95 -13.49 3.56 6.19
C ALA A 95 -12.67 2.83 5.13
N SER A 96 -11.43 2.46 5.46
CA SER A 96 -10.58 1.68 4.56
C SER A 96 -11.16 0.29 4.31
N LEU A 97 -11.18 -0.14 3.05
CA LEU A 97 -11.63 -1.45 2.61
C LEU A 97 -10.49 -2.47 2.48
N THR A 98 -9.26 -2.04 2.65
CA THR A 98 -8.06 -2.88 2.61
C THR A 98 -7.16 -2.58 3.81
N ASP A 99 -6.16 -3.42 4.04
CA ASP A 99 -5.12 -3.14 5.03
C ASP A 99 -4.05 -2.23 4.41
N GLU A 100 -3.69 -1.15 5.12
CA GLU A 100 -2.67 -0.19 4.64
C GLU A 100 -1.29 -0.84 4.45
N ALA A 101 -1.02 -1.89 5.22
CA ALA A 101 0.20 -2.70 5.11
C ALA A 101 0.16 -3.69 3.93
N SER A 102 -0.94 -3.76 3.16
CA SER A 102 -1.00 -4.64 2.01
C SER A 102 -0.15 -4.09 0.86
N ASP A 103 0.49 -4.99 0.09
CA ASP A 103 1.23 -4.64 -1.13
C ASP A 103 0.33 -4.25 -2.31
N MET A 104 -0.97 -4.06 -2.05
CA MET A 104 -1.93 -3.65 -3.06
C MET A 104 -1.65 -2.22 -3.52
N ASN A 105 -1.63 -2.02 -4.82
CA ASN A 105 -1.38 -0.71 -5.43
C ASN A 105 -2.58 0.24 -5.33
N MET A 106 -3.75 -0.27 -4.97
CA MET A 106 -4.99 0.51 -4.85
C MET A 106 -5.44 0.54 -3.39
N LEU A 107 -5.83 1.72 -2.91
CA LEU A 107 -6.37 1.95 -1.57
C LEU A 107 -7.86 2.32 -1.68
N PRO A 108 -8.76 1.33 -1.64
CA PRO A 108 -10.20 1.59 -1.66
C PRO A 108 -10.72 1.94 -0.26
N GLU A 109 -11.60 2.94 -0.21
CA GLU A 109 -12.21 3.48 1.00
C GLU A 109 -13.70 3.71 0.77
N ILE A 110 -14.53 3.62 1.82
CA ILE A 110 -15.89 4.17 1.80
C ILE A 110 -15.87 5.52 2.48
N LEU A 111 -16.30 6.55 1.76
CA LEU A 111 -16.57 7.88 2.29
C LEU A 111 -18.05 7.94 2.70
N THR A 112 -18.30 8.39 3.92
CA THR A 112 -19.64 8.75 4.41
C THR A 112 -19.63 10.25 4.65
N LEU A 113 -20.40 10.98 3.86
CA LEU A 113 -20.51 12.43 3.91
C LEU A 113 -21.89 12.80 4.51
N PHE A 114 -21.87 13.47 5.65
CA PHE A 114 -23.09 13.95 6.29
C PHE A 114 -23.58 15.26 5.66
N PRO A 115 -24.89 15.58 5.74
CA PRO A 115 -25.45 16.77 5.15
C PRO A 115 -24.88 18.07 5.73
N GLY A 116 -24.88 19.11 4.91
CA GLY A 116 -24.72 20.50 5.30
C GLY A 116 -23.30 20.91 5.70
N GLU A 117 -22.28 20.19 5.29
CA GLU A 117 -20.93 20.66 5.43
C GLU A 117 -20.42 21.25 4.12
N THR A 118 -20.13 22.55 4.18
CA THR A 118 -19.18 23.14 3.27
C THR A 118 -17.83 22.75 3.85
N LEU A 119 -17.20 21.70 3.31
CA LEU A 119 -15.79 21.48 3.61
C LEU A 119 -15.06 22.76 3.23
N GLU A 120 -14.42 23.40 4.22
CA GLU A 120 -13.34 24.33 3.87
C GLU A 120 -12.48 23.61 2.83
N LYS A 121 -12.19 24.27 1.71
CA LYS A 121 -11.39 23.76 0.57
C LYS A 121 -10.03 23.25 1.08
N LYS A 122 -10.02 22.15 1.81
CA LYS A 122 -8.82 21.39 2.11
C LYS A 122 -8.52 20.64 0.83
N HIS A 123 -7.69 21.27 0.00
CA HIS A 123 -7.13 20.62 -1.17
C HIS A 123 -6.58 19.27 -0.73
N ASN A 124 -7.19 18.20 -1.23
CA ASN A 124 -6.58 16.88 -1.12
C ASN A 124 -5.27 16.97 -1.92
N ALA A 125 -4.15 17.01 -1.21
CA ALA A 125 -2.81 17.11 -1.81
C ALA A 125 -2.36 15.80 -2.46
N TRP A 126 -3.30 14.89 -2.75
CA TRP A 126 -2.98 13.64 -3.41
C TRP A 126 -2.71 13.89 -4.91
N VAL A 127 -1.57 13.38 -5.37
CA VAL A 127 -1.21 13.38 -6.79
C VAL A 127 -1.24 11.93 -7.30
N GLY A 128 -1.99 11.66 -8.36
CA GLY A 128 -2.10 10.33 -8.96
C GLY A 128 -3.52 9.98 -9.37
N ASP A 129 -3.71 8.72 -9.76
CA ASP A 129 -5.01 8.21 -10.17
C ASP A 129 -6.00 8.19 -9.00
N VAL A 130 -7.18 8.75 -9.23
CA VAL A 130 -8.30 8.84 -8.28
C VAL A 130 -9.58 8.36 -8.96
N PHE A 131 -10.34 7.55 -8.25
CA PHE A 131 -11.62 7.03 -8.68
C PHE A 131 -12.69 7.23 -7.61
N PHE A 132 -13.85 7.71 -8.02
CA PHE A 132 -15.06 7.83 -7.21
C PHE A 132 -16.21 7.06 -7.86
N TYR A 133 -17.06 6.45 -7.05
CA TYR A 133 -18.33 5.85 -7.47
C TYR A 133 -19.39 6.14 -6.41
N VAL A 134 -20.46 6.80 -6.79
CA VAL A 134 -21.55 7.16 -5.89
C VAL A 134 -22.43 5.93 -5.63
N ILE A 135 -22.50 5.51 -4.37
CA ILE A 135 -23.33 4.38 -3.95
C ILE A 135 -24.76 4.87 -3.72
N ASP A 136 -24.89 5.94 -2.95
CA ASP A 136 -26.17 6.61 -2.66
C ASP A 136 -25.96 8.08 -2.32
N GLY A 137 -27.03 8.86 -2.30
CA GLY A 137 -27.00 10.31 -2.05
C GLY A 137 -26.57 11.13 -3.26
N ILE A 138 -26.07 12.34 -3.02
CA ILE A 138 -25.55 13.26 -4.05
C ILE A 138 -24.14 13.68 -3.65
N PHE A 139 -23.21 13.49 -4.55
CA PHE A 139 -21.80 13.79 -4.34
C PHE A 139 -21.35 14.91 -5.26
N THR A 140 -20.80 15.97 -4.70
CA THR A 140 -20.28 17.09 -5.49
C THR A 140 -18.75 17.04 -5.50
N LEU A 141 -18.16 17.05 -6.69
CA LEU A 141 -16.71 17.00 -6.94
C LEU A 141 -16.29 18.28 -7.67
N GLU A 142 -15.26 18.96 -7.17
CA GLU A 142 -14.58 20.05 -7.85
C GLU A 142 -13.17 19.60 -8.22
N THR A 143 -12.86 19.58 -9.50
CA THR A 143 -11.53 19.26 -10.03
C THR A 143 -11.28 20.03 -11.32
N GLY A 144 -10.04 20.46 -11.58
CA GLY A 144 -9.69 21.23 -12.78
C GLY A 144 -10.46 22.56 -12.89
N GLY A 145 -11.00 23.11 -11.80
CA GLY A 145 -11.83 24.34 -11.80
C GLY A 145 -13.30 24.10 -12.20
N GLU A 146 -13.71 22.88 -12.44
CA GLU A 146 -15.09 22.50 -12.76
C GLU A 146 -15.77 21.79 -11.60
N ILE A 147 -17.07 22.03 -11.45
CA ILE A 147 -17.91 21.40 -10.42
C ILE A 147 -18.83 20.38 -11.09
N HIS A 148 -18.75 19.15 -10.59
CA HIS A 148 -19.56 18.03 -11.07
C HIS A 148 -20.47 17.55 -9.94
N GLU A 149 -21.78 17.60 -10.15
CA GLU A 149 -22.77 16.98 -9.27
C GLU A 149 -23.03 15.56 -9.77
N MET A 150 -22.82 14.56 -8.89
CA MET A 150 -22.87 13.15 -9.23
C MET A 150 -23.97 12.45 -8.42
N TYR A 151 -24.70 11.57 -9.06
CA TYR A 151 -25.84 10.82 -8.55
C TYR A 151 -25.52 9.33 -8.39
N PRO A 152 -26.37 8.53 -7.72
CA PRO A 152 -26.15 7.10 -7.56
C PRO A 152 -25.83 6.39 -8.88
N SER A 153 -24.79 5.58 -8.89
CA SER A 153 -24.21 4.89 -10.05
C SER A 153 -23.33 5.75 -10.97
N ASP A 154 -23.19 7.04 -10.73
CA ASP A 154 -22.19 7.84 -11.44
C ASP A 154 -20.78 7.53 -10.93
N ALA A 155 -19.82 7.62 -11.85
CA ALA A 155 -18.41 7.43 -11.55
C ALA A 155 -17.56 8.56 -12.13
N ALA A 156 -16.50 8.92 -11.40
CA ALA A 156 -15.44 9.81 -11.88
C ALA A 156 -14.09 9.13 -11.76
N HIS A 157 -13.28 9.21 -12.82
CA HIS A 157 -11.91 8.72 -12.83
C HIS A 157 -11.02 9.77 -13.49
N PHE A 158 -10.01 10.24 -12.76
CA PHE A 158 -9.11 11.27 -13.24
C PHE A 158 -7.74 11.17 -12.57
N TYR A 159 -6.77 11.81 -13.18
CA TYR A 159 -5.45 12.00 -12.57
C TYR A 159 -5.43 13.33 -11.82
N ALA A 160 -5.31 13.27 -10.51
CA ALA A 160 -5.23 14.44 -9.64
C ALA A 160 -3.81 15.00 -9.68
N ASN A 161 -3.59 16.14 -10.33
CA ASN A 161 -2.31 16.86 -10.41
C ASN A 161 -2.33 18.19 -9.65
N GLU A 162 -3.50 18.83 -9.52
CA GLU A 162 -3.66 20.17 -8.91
C GLU A 162 -4.53 20.13 -7.64
N GLY A 163 -4.84 18.95 -7.15
CA GLY A 163 -5.77 18.76 -6.05
C GLY A 163 -7.22 18.73 -6.52
N TYR A 164 -8.09 18.33 -5.62
CA TYR A 164 -9.54 18.25 -5.83
C TYR A 164 -10.27 18.44 -4.51
N THR A 165 -11.51 18.86 -4.57
CA THR A 165 -12.38 19.07 -3.43
C THR A 165 -13.69 18.33 -3.65
N TYR A 166 -14.27 17.81 -2.59
CA TYR A 166 -15.59 17.18 -2.66
C TYR A 166 -16.41 17.47 -1.40
N TRP A 167 -17.73 17.48 -1.56
CA TRP A 167 -18.67 17.73 -0.48
C TRP A 167 -20.03 17.11 -0.76
N ASN A 168 -20.89 17.14 0.25
CA ASN A 168 -22.29 16.77 0.14
C ASN A 168 -23.18 18.02 0.33
N ALA A 169 -23.70 18.54 -0.77
CA ALA A 169 -24.61 19.68 -0.77
C ALA A 169 -26.08 19.27 -0.50
N SER A 170 -26.37 17.97 -0.43
CA SER A 170 -27.73 17.47 -0.22
C SER A 170 -28.13 17.41 1.25
N PRO A 171 -29.43 17.33 1.56
CA PRO A 171 -29.92 17.14 2.92
C PRO A 171 -29.79 15.68 3.43
N PHE A 172 -29.28 14.77 2.63
CA PHE A 172 -29.16 13.35 2.95
C PHE A 172 -27.70 12.93 3.13
N VAL A 173 -27.46 11.83 3.84
CA VAL A 173 -26.14 11.22 3.90
C VAL A 173 -25.79 10.66 2.53
N THR A 174 -24.54 10.81 2.12
CA THR A 174 -24.03 10.31 0.85
C THR A 174 -22.89 9.30 1.11
N HIS A 175 -22.96 8.15 0.43
CA HIS A 175 -21.91 7.15 0.47
C HIS A 175 -21.23 7.03 -0.88
N VAL A 176 -19.91 7.07 -0.86
CA VAL A 176 -19.08 7.01 -2.07
C VAL A 176 -17.97 6.00 -1.89
N LEU A 177 -17.82 5.10 -2.87
CA LEU A 177 -16.60 4.32 -3.00
C LEU A 177 -15.52 5.22 -3.59
N PHE A 178 -14.45 5.40 -2.84
CA PHE A 178 -13.27 6.15 -3.23
C PHE A 178 -12.09 5.19 -3.38
N ALA A 179 -11.31 5.32 -4.42
CA ALA A 179 -10.07 4.58 -4.56
C ALA A 179 -8.96 5.49 -5.11
N LYS A 180 -7.77 5.33 -4.55
CA LYS A 180 -6.56 6.01 -5.01
C LYS A 180 -5.41 5.01 -5.16
N LYS A 181 -4.50 5.27 -6.07
CA LYS A 181 -3.30 4.47 -6.21
C LYS A 181 -2.36 4.76 -5.04
N LYS A 182 -1.79 3.73 -4.41
CA LYS A 182 -0.76 3.91 -3.39
C LYS A 182 0.42 4.66 -4.01
N SER A 183 0.86 5.78 -3.41
CA SER A 183 2.08 6.43 -3.87
C SER A 183 3.25 5.48 -3.60
N VAL A 184 3.99 5.19 -4.63
CA VAL A 184 5.34 4.65 -4.45
C VAL A 184 6.14 5.82 -3.86
N GLU A 185 6.54 5.74 -2.61
CA GLU A 185 7.49 6.70 -2.05
C GLU A 185 8.70 6.68 -2.96
N GLY A 186 8.83 7.74 -3.74
CA GLY A 186 9.97 7.90 -4.63
C GLY A 186 11.23 7.89 -3.78
N GLY A 187 12.10 6.93 -4.03
CA GLY A 187 13.45 6.94 -3.49
C GLY A 187 14.02 8.34 -3.70
N LYS A 188 14.42 8.98 -2.62
CA LYS A 188 15.18 10.23 -2.67
C LYS A 188 16.44 9.96 -3.46
N SER A 189 16.54 10.60 -4.62
CA SER A 189 17.80 10.77 -5.37
C SER A 189 18.78 11.60 -4.56
#